data_40e4f99868de0ee9702dbd631ff404bf
#
_entry.id   40e4f99868de0ee9702dbd631ff404bf
#
_cell.length_a   1.000
_cell.length_b   1.000
_cell.length_c   1.000
_cell.angle_alpha   90.00
_cell.angle_beta   90.00
_cell.angle_gamma   90.00
#
_symmetry.space_group_name_H-M   'P 1'
#
loop_
_entity.id
_entity.type
_entity.pdbx_description
1 polymer ?
#
loop_
_entity_poly.entity_id
_entity_poly.type
_entity_poly.pdbx_seq_one_letter_code
_entity_poly.pdbx_strand_id
1 'polypeptide(L)'
;MSDDKGKVALIPVETKAREWLGKLLITTELLEKGFTVIVGPSQTLLANMMRLKPSIVLLHNADPDPVIEKQLRLIKSSGALVFLLENEGGVYSNYSQLAARLSPDITSYITEYFCWSKDVGEFLKENKTLRAPIKVTGHVNFDLLKNPYRTVYAVDAEKLKNSYRKLVLVNTNFTIFNGYIAGMYDHMF
;
A
#
# COMPACT_ATOMS: atom_id res chain seq x y z
N MET A 1 -27.70 20.12 15.06
CA MET A 1 -27.50 18.82 14.38
C MET A 1 -26.01 18.69 14.18
N SER A 2 -25.33 17.87 14.97
CA SER A 2 -23.91 17.58 14.76
C SER A 2 -23.74 16.92 13.40
N ASP A 3 -22.90 17.48 12.59
CA ASP A 3 -22.49 16.95 11.28
C ASP A 3 -21.65 15.69 11.54
N ASP A 4 -22.31 14.62 11.93
CA ASP A 4 -21.72 13.30 12.10
C ASP A 4 -21.52 12.70 10.70
N LYS A 5 -20.63 13.32 9.93
CA LYS A 5 -20.08 12.70 8.73
C LYS A 5 -19.35 11.48 9.20
N GLY A 6 -20.04 10.33 9.11
CA GLY A 6 -19.48 9.06 9.51
C GLY A 6 -18.04 8.92 9.01
N LYS A 7 -17.12 8.55 9.89
CA LYS A 7 -15.70 8.37 9.57
C LYS A 7 -15.54 7.23 8.57
N VAL A 8 -15.52 7.53 7.28
CA VAL A 8 -15.35 6.54 6.21
C VAL A 8 -13.91 6.48 5.78
N ALA A 9 -13.32 5.29 5.80
CA ALA A 9 -11.98 5.01 5.31
C ALA A 9 -12.05 4.15 4.04
N LEU A 10 -11.35 4.57 2.98
CA LEU A 10 -11.14 3.76 1.79
C LEU A 10 -9.77 3.13 1.81
N ILE A 11 -9.73 1.81 1.59
CA ILE A 11 -8.50 1.03 1.50
C ILE A 11 -8.46 0.33 0.13
N PRO A 12 -7.93 1.01 -0.90
CA PRO A 12 -7.77 0.42 -2.23
C PRO A 12 -6.78 -0.75 -2.22
N VAL A 13 -7.12 -1.82 -2.93
CA VAL A 13 -6.28 -3.02 -3.14
C VAL A 13 -5.96 -3.13 -4.62
N GLU A 14 -4.68 -3.20 -4.96
CA GLU A 14 -4.24 -3.43 -6.33
C GLU A 14 -3.97 -4.92 -6.56
N THR A 15 -3.10 -5.49 -5.76
CA THR A 15 -2.68 -6.89 -5.87
C THR A 15 -3.09 -7.66 -4.62
N LYS A 16 -4.19 -8.41 -4.72
CA LYS A 16 -4.75 -9.16 -3.57
C LYS A 16 -3.72 -10.07 -2.89
N ALA A 17 -2.95 -10.82 -3.65
CA ALA A 17 -1.97 -11.76 -3.10
C ALA A 17 -0.89 -11.08 -2.25
N ARG A 18 -0.52 -9.84 -2.58
CA ARG A 18 0.51 -9.07 -1.90
C ARG A 18 -0.01 -8.25 -0.72
N GLU A 19 -1.22 -7.72 -0.84
CA GLU A 19 -1.68 -6.62 0.02
C GLU A 19 -2.79 -7.01 0.99
N TRP A 20 -3.55 -8.07 0.67
CA TRP A 20 -4.83 -8.35 1.32
C TRP A 20 -4.74 -8.47 2.84
N LEU A 21 -3.86 -9.33 3.34
CA LEU A 21 -3.78 -9.59 4.78
C LEU A 21 -3.29 -8.37 5.57
N GLY A 22 -2.30 -7.64 5.04
CA GLY A 22 -1.83 -6.41 5.66
C GLY A 22 -2.93 -5.33 5.70
N LYS A 23 -3.70 -5.20 4.63
CA LYS A 23 -4.81 -4.24 4.57
C LYS A 23 -5.98 -4.67 5.46
N LEU A 24 -6.22 -5.96 5.64
CA LEU A 24 -7.19 -6.44 6.63
C LEU A 24 -6.75 -6.09 8.06
N LEU A 25 -5.48 -6.22 8.39
CA LEU A 25 -4.98 -5.83 9.71
C LEU A 25 -5.21 -4.31 9.96
N ILE A 26 -4.92 -3.47 8.98
CA ILE A 26 -5.23 -2.03 9.08
C ILE A 26 -6.74 -1.80 9.19
N THR A 27 -7.53 -2.59 8.48
CA THR A 27 -9.01 -2.50 8.54
C THR A 27 -9.53 -2.76 9.95
N THR A 28 -9.04 -3.80 10.63
CA THR A 28 -9.46 -4.10 12.01
C THR A 28 -9.15 -2.95 12.96
N GLU A 29 -7.96 -2.39 12.87
CA GLU A 29 -7.54 -1.23 13.68
C GLU A 29 -8.42 0.01 13.44
N LEU A 30 -8.81 0.26 12.20
CA LEU A 30 -9.68 1.38 11.86
C LEU A 30 -11.13 1.15 12.34
N LEU A 31 -11.64 -0.08 12.25
CA LEU A 31 -12.96 -0.45 12.76
C LEU A 31 -13.03 -0.24 14.29
N GLU A 32 -11.99 -0.63 15.03
CA GLU A 32 -11.90 -0.40 16.48
C GLU A 32 -11.89 1.09 16.86
N LYS A 33 -11.42 1.94 15.94
CA LYS A 33 -11.44 3.41 16.09
C LYS A 33 -12.75 4.05 15.61
N GLY A 34 -13.76 3.25 15.28
CA GLY A 34 -15.08 3.70 14.88
C GLY A 34 -15.19 4.18 13.42
N PHE A 35 -14.26 3.77 12.54
CA PHE A 35 -14.41 4.02 11.11
C PHE A 35 -15.35 2.99 10.46
N THR A 36 -16.12 3.44 9.50
CA THR A 36 -16.67 2.56 8.46
C THR A 36 -15.57 2.34 7.42
N VAL A 37 -15.15 1.10 7.22
CA VAL A 37 -14.03 0.80 6.30
C VAL A 37 -14.54 0.10 5.05
N ILE A 38 -14.15 0.62 3.89
CA ILE A 38 -14.46 0.05 2.58
C ILE A 38 -13.17 -0.40 1.93
N VAL A 39 -13.01 -1.72 1.77
CA VAL A 39 -11.84 -2.36 1.14
C VAL A 39 -12.25 -2.91 -0.21
N GLY A 40 -11.46 -2.69 -1.25
CA GLY A 40 -11.77 -3.24 -2.57
C GLY A 40 -10.78 -2.84 -3.65
N PRO A 41 -11.03 -3.25 -4.91
CA PRO A 41 -10.15 -2.94 -6.04
C PRO A 41 -9.95 -1.44 -6.19
N SER A 42 -8.68 -1.03 -6.37
CA SER A 42 -8.28 0.40 -6.45
C SER A 42 -9.12 1.17 -7.46
N GLN A 43 -9.24 0.67 -8.68
CA GLN A 43 -9.99 1.33 -9.74
C GLN A 43 -11.45 1.54 -9.36
N THR A 44 -12.11 0.53 -8.78
CA THR A 44 -13.52 0.60 -8.39
C THR A 44 -13.73 1.60 -7.25
N LEU A 45 -12.89 1.57 -6.23
CA LEU A 45 -13.04 2.48 -5.09
C LEU A 45 -12.78 3.93 -5.50
N LEU A 46 -11.72 4.19 -6.25
CA LEU A 46 -11.37 5.54 -6.67
C LEU A 46 -12.39 6.11 -7.67
N ALA A 47 -12.94 5.29 -8.57
CA ALA A 47 -14.02 5.72 -9.46
C ALA A 47 -15.33 6.11 -8.72
N ASN A 48 -15.59 5.51 -7.56
CA ASN A 48 -16.79 5.77 -6.76
C ASN A 48 -16.56 6.73 -5.57
N MET A 49 -15.39 7.31 -5.46
CA MET A 49 -14.95 8.07 -4.29
C MET A 49 -15.90 9.24 -3.96
N MET A 50 -16.38 9.99 -4.96
CA MET A 50 -17.28 11.11 -4.76
C MET A 50 -18.63 10.67 -4.15
N ARG A 51 -19.08 9.46 -4.46
CA ARG A 51 -20.29 8.86 -3.88
C ARG A 51 -20.06 8.35 -2.47
N LEU A 52 -18.87 7.77 -2.23
CA LEU A 52 -18.49 7.18 -0.94
C LEU A 52 -18.14 8.24 0.11
N LYS A 53 -17.76 9.44 -0.31
CA LYS A 53 -17.42 10.60 0.55
C LYS A 53 -16.49 10.23 1.71
N PRO A 54 -15.30 9.64 1.43
CA PRO A 54 -14.41 9.24 2.49
C PRO A 54 -13.87 10.42 3.29
N SER A 55 -13.56 10.19 4.55
CA SER A 55 -12.75 11.10 5.37
C SER A 55 -11.26 10.81 5.24
N ILE A 56 -10.89 9.54 4.97
CA ILE A 56 -9.52 9.15 4.70
C ILE A 56 -9.43 8.16 3.54
N VAL A 57 -8.32 8.23 2.79
CA VAL A 57 -7.95 7.27 1.74
C VAL A 57 -6.54 6.80 1.99
N LEU A 58 -6.33 5.48 2.05
CA LEU A 58 -5.02 4.86 2.25
C LEU A 58 -4.50 4.31 0.92
N LEU A 59 -3.59 5.03 0.29
CA LEU A 59 -2.96 4.64 -0.97
C LEU A 59 -1.67 3.85 -0.73
N HIS A 60 -1.19 3.16 -1.76
CA HIS A 60 0.06 2.38 -1.71
C HIS A 60 1.13 2.91 -2.68
N ASN A 61 0.77 3.75 -3.64
CA ASN A 61 1.71 4.42 -4.51
C ASN A 61 1.27 5.86 -4.83
N ALA A 62 2.21 6.67 -5.27
CA ALA A 62 2.01 8.02 -5.79
C ALA A 62 3.00 8.29 -6.94
N ASP A 63 3.15 7.31 -7.82
CA ASP A 63 4.03 7.44 -8.98
C ASP A 63 3.64 8.66 -9.83
N PRO A 64 4.59 9.32 -10.49
CA PRO A 64 4.36 10.49 -11.33
C PRO A 64 3.63 10.11 -12.63
N ASP A 65 2.34 9.89 -12.50
CA ASP A 65 1.43 9.49 -13.57
C ASP A 65 0.22 10.44 -13.62
N PRO A 66 -0.18 10.96 -14.80
CA PRO A 66 -1.29 11.90 -14.92
C PRO A 66 -2.63 11.35 -14.39
N VAL A 67 -2.86 10.05 -14.45
CA VAL A 67 -4.07 9.42 -13.92
C VAL A 67 -4.06 9.45 -12.39
N ILE A 68 -2.91 9.10 -11.80
CA ILE A 68 -2.73 9.15 -10.33
C ILE A 68 -2.84 10.59 -9.84
N GLU A 69 -2.22 11.54 -10.52
CA GLU A 69 -2.33 12.96 -10.15
C GLU A 69 -3.78 13.44 -10.17
N LYS A 70 -4.53 13.11 -11.23
CA LYS A 70 -5.95 13.45 -11.33
C LYS A 70 -6.77 12.85 -10.19
N GLN A 71 -6.49 11.60 -9.82
CA GLN A 71 -7.14 10.93 -8.69
C GLN A 71 -6.82 11.64 -7.37
N LEU A 72 -5.56 11.96 -7.10
CA LEU A 72 -5.14 12.67 -5.90
C LEU A 72 -5.77 14.06 -5.78
N ARG A 73 -5.82 14.83 -6.88
CA ARG A 73 -6.56 16.11 -6.94
C ARG A 73 -8.01 15.94 -6.55
N LEU A 74 -8.67 14.91 -7.09
CA LEU A 74 -10.08 14.63 -6.81
C LEU A 74 -10.29 14.26 -5.34
N ILE A 75 -9.41 13.41 -4.77
CA ILE A 75 -9.45 13.07 -3.35
C ILE A 75 -9.27 14.32 -2.49
N LYS A 76 -8.28 15.14 -2.80
CA LYS A 76 -8.02 16.38 -2.07
C LYS A 76 -9.20 17.35 -2.14
N SER A 77 -9.83 17.51 -3.31
CA SER A 77 -10.98 18.40 -3.48
C SER A 77 -12.22 17.93 -2.71
N SER A 78 -12.33 16.64 -2.41
CA SER A 78 -13.40 16.09 -1.57
C SER A 78 -13.24 16.39 -0.08
N GLY A 79 -12.08 16.92 0.33
CA GLY A 79 -11.72 17.15 1.72
C GLY A 79 -11.20 15.91 2.45
N ALA A 80 -11.00 14.79 1.76
CA ALA A 80 -10.43 13.58 2.35
C ALA A 80 -8.92 13.73 2.60
N LEU A 81 -8.44 13.13 3.70
CA LEU A 81 -7.03 13.00 3.99
C LEU A 81 -6.44 11.82 3.21
N VAL A 82 -5.27 12.02 2.63
CA VAL A 82 -4.55 11.00 1.87
C VAL A 82 -3.35 10.52 2.66
N PHE A 83 -3.34 9.24 2.99
CA PHE A 83 -2.20 8.58 3.61
C PHE A 83 -1.55 7.64 2.60
N LEU A 84 -0.23 7.76 2.44
CA LEU A 84 0.53 6.89 1.54
C LEU A 84 1.31 5.88 2.35
N LEU A 85 1.00 4.60 2.14
CA LEU A 85 1.70 3.47 2.73
C LEU A 85 2.52 2.78 1.63
N GLU A 86 3.81 3.06 1.57
CA GLU A 86 4.69 2.50 0.55
C GLU A 86 4.75 0.96 0.63
N ASN A 87 4.47 0.30 -0.50
CA ASN A 87 4.45 -1.17 -0.58
C ASN A 87 5.78 -1.79 -1.05
N GLU A 88 6.70 -1.00 -1.58
CA GLU A 88 7.94 -1.48 -2.20
C GLU A 88 9.22 -0.97 -1.53
N GLY A 89 9.08 -0.31 -0.39
CA GLY A 89 10.13 0.44 0.30
C GLY A 89 11.34 -0.33 0.79
N GLY A 90 11.32 -1.67 0.76
CA GLY A 90 12.42 -2.52 1.24
C GLY A 90 13.38 -3.05 0.16
N VAL A 91 13.18 -2.73 -1.12
CA VAL A 91 13.82 -3.45 -2.24
C VAL A 91 14.58 -2.52 -3.20
N TYR A 92 14.98 -1.35 -2.77
CA TYR A 92 15.74 -0.43 -3.62
C TYR A 92 17.24 -0.74 -3.57
N SER A 93 17.87 -0.90 -4.74
CA SER A 93 19.34 -1.00 -4.86
C SER A 93 20.01 0.32 -4.47
N ASN A 94 19.33 1.44 -4.69
CA ASN A 94 19.64 2.75 -4.12
C ASN A 94 18.35 3.56 -3.94
N TYR A 95 18.35 4.50 -3.02
CA TYR A 95 17.15 5.31 -2.72
C TYR A 95 16.81 6.36 -3.78
N SER A 96 17.69 6.61 -4.74
CA SER A 96 17.38 7.48 -5.89
C SER A 96 16.26 6.91 -6.74
N GLN A 97 16.11 5.59 -6.80
CA GLN A 97 14.99 4.95 -7.48
C GLN A 97 13.64 5.25 -6.80
N LEU A 98 13.63 5.26 -5.47
CA LEU A 98 12.44 5.67 -4.72
C LEU A 98 12.15 7.16 -4.93
N ALA A 99 13.18 8.01 -4.88
CA ALA A 99 13.03 9.44 -5.10
C ALA A 99 12.45 9.75 -6.50
N ALA A 100 12.88 9.01 -7.52
CA ALA A 100 12.36 9.17 -8.88
C ALA A 100 10.87 8.82 -9.02
N ARG A 101 10.33 7.98 -8.13
CA ARG A 101 8.90 7.63 -8.08
C ARG A 101 8.04 8.65 -7.30
N LEU A 102 8.68 9.61 -6.66
CA LEU A 102 8.00 10.58 -5.79
C LEU A 102 8.21 11.99 -6.35
N SER A 103 7.20 12.55 -7.00
CA SER A 103 7.23 13.94 -7.45
C SER A 103 6.78 14.87 -6.32
N PRO A 104 7.50 15.99 -6.05
CA PRO A 104 7.05 17.00 -5.09
C PRO A 104 5.65 17.55 -5.39
N ASP A 105 5.27 17.64 -6.66
CA ASP A 105 3.96 18.14 -7.05
C ASP A 105 2.85 17.15 -6.69
N ILE A 106 3.04 15.88 -7.03
CA ILE A 106 2.08 14.81 -6.69
C ILE A 106 2.02 14.60 -5.17
N THR A 107 3.16 14.57 -4.50
CA THR A 107 3.21 14.36 -3.05
C THR A 107 2.67 15.54 -2.24
N SER A 108 2.43 16.71 -2.88
CA SER A 108 1.72 17.82 -2.24
C SER A 108 0.26 17.53 -1.90
N TYR A 109 -0.34 16.52 -2.53
CA TYR A 109 -1.69 16.05 -2.22
C TYR A 109 -1.75 15.09 -1.05
N ILE A 110 -0.61 14.54 -0.62
CA ILE A 110 -0.50 13.56 0.46
C ILE A 110 -0.49 14.27 1.82
N THR A 111 -1.28 13.74 2.75
CA THR A 111 -1.34 14.24 4.12
C THR A 111 -0.15 13.75 4.95
N GLU A 112 0.19 12.47 4.84
CA GLU A 112 1.33 11.87 5.51
C GLU A 112 1.84 10.66 4.73
N TYR A 113 3.15 10.50 4.69
CA TYR A 113 3.85 9.36 4.06
C TYR A 113 4.40 8.44 5.14
N PHE A 114 4.00 7.17 5.10
CA PHE A 114 4.50 6.13 6.00
C PHE A 114 5.60 5.33 5.32
N CYS A 115 6.82 5.46 5.80
CA CYS A 115 7.98 4.76 5.25
C CYS A 115 8.42 3.57 6.10
N TRP A 116 9.14 2.64 5.46
CA TRP A 116 9.54 1.38 6.05
C TRP A 116 10.65 1.52 7.08
N SER A 117 11.63 2.39 6.86
CA SER A 117 12.80 2.50 7.70
C SER A 117 13.23 3.94 7.94
N LYS A 118 14.07 4.11 8.97
CA LYS A 118 14.65 5.39 9.32
C LYS A 118 15.54 5.92 8.19
N ASP A 119 16.36 5.06 7.59
CA ASP A 119 17.29 5.44 6.54
C ASP A 119 16.57 5.97 5.30
N VAL A 120 15.47 5.31 4.90
CA VAL A 120 14.57 5.80 3.83
C VAL A 120 13.98 7.16 4.20
N GLY A 121 13.49 7.30 5.42
CA GLY A 121 12.87 8.54 5.88
C GLY A 121 13.86 9.70 5.91
N GLU A 122 15.11 9.47 6.34
CA GLU A 122 16.18 10.47 6.36
C GLU A 122 16.58 10.86 4.93
N PHE A 123 16.81 9.89 4.06
CA PHE A 123 17.12 10.14 2.66
C PHE A 123 16.06 11.02 1.96
N LEU A 124 14.77 10.70 2.14
CA LEU A 124 13.68 11.45 1.51
C LEU A 124 13.58 12.89 2.05
N LYS A 125 13.88 13.10 3.33
CA LYS A 125 13.91 14.44 3.95
C LYS A 125 15.08 15.27 3.42
N GLU A 126 16.27 14.70 3.37
CA GLU A 126 17.49 15.37 2.91
C GLU A 126 17.38 15.80 1.44
N ASN A 127 16.80 14.95 0.62
CA ASN A 127 16.63 15.22 -0.81
C ASN A 127 15.39 16.06 -1.15
N LYS A 128 14.59 16.45 -0.15
CA LYS A 128 13.36 17.27 -0.33
C LYS A 128 12.42 16.71 -1.40
N THR A 129 12.41 15.40 -1.56
CA THR A 129 11.63 14.71 -2.60
C THR A 129 10.14 14.74 -2.29
N LEU A 130 9.79 14.80 -1.02
CA LEU A 130 8.42 14.82 -0.54
C LEU A 130 8.06 16.16 0.08
N ARG A 131 6.86 16.66 -0.24
CA ARG A 131 6.23 17.78 0.49
C ARG A 131 5.43 17.31 1.70
N ALA A 132 5.01 16.04 1.71
CA ALA A 132 4.27 15.46 2.81
C ALA A 132 5.17 15.19 4.03
N PRO A 133 4.65 15.31 5.26
CA PRO A 133 5.30 14.80 6.45
C PRO A 133 5.62 13.30 6.32
N ILE A 134 6.80 12.90 6.80
CA ILE A 134 7.27 11.51 6.75
C ILE A 134 7.25 10.91 8.14
N LYS A 135 6.61 9.75 8.26
CA LYS A 135 6.58 8.96 9.49
C LYS A 135 7.15 7.57 9.26
N VAL A 136 8.12 7.19 10.06
CA VAL A 136 8.70 5.84 10.04
C VAL A 136 7.79 4.91 10.82
N THR A 137 7.17 3.95 10.15
CA THR A 137 6.23 3.00 10.76
C THR A 137 6.63 1.55 10.56
N GLY A 138 7.53 1.26 9.64
CA GLY A 138 7.67 -0.09 9.11
C GLY A 138 6.58 -0.41 8.09
N HIS A 139 6.43 -1.66 7.77
CA HIS A 139 5.41 -2.12 6.84
C HIS A 139 4.54 -3.20 7.49
N VAL A 140 3.23 -3.09 7.34
CA VAL A 140 2.21 -3.94 7.98
C VAL A 140 2.39 -5.44 7.72
N ASN A 141 2.94 -5.84 6.58
CA ASN A 141 3.20 -7.26 6.30
C ASN A 141 4.25 -7.86 7.24
N PHE A 142 5.17 -7.06 7.79
CA PHE A 142 6.10 -7.54 8.82
C PHE A 142 5.42 -7.70 10.18
N ASP A 143 4.37 -6.95 10.46
CA ASP A 143 3.59 -7.14 11.69
C ASP A 143 2.82 -8.46 11.64
N LEU A 144 2.36 -8.88 10.46
CA LEU A 144 1.74 -10.20 10.27
C LEU A 144 2.68 -11.38 10.60
N LEU A 145 4.00 -11.17 10.64
CA LEU A 145 4.97 -12.20 11.03
C LEU A 145 5.21 -12.28 12.54
N LYS A 146 4.68 -11.31 13.30
CA LYS A 146 4.81 -11.24 14.76
C LYS A 146 3.59 -11.86 15.45
N ASN A 147 3.77 -12.27 16.71
CA ASN A 147 2.64 -12.68 17.55
C ASN A 147 1.83 -11.44 17.99
N PRO A 148 0.49 -11.55 18.06
CA PRO A 148 -0.33 -12.74 17.78
C PRO A 148 -0.67 -12.96 16.30
N TYR A 149 -0.40 -12.00 15.41
CA TYR A 149 -0.90 -11.96 14.03
C TYR A 149 -0.40 -13.11 13.15
N ARG A 150 0.81 -13.65 13.41
CA ARG A 150 1.36 -14.78 12.63
C ARG A 150 0.48 -16.03 12.65
N THR A 151 -0.47 -16.12 13.58
CA THR A 151 -1.42 -17.25 13.67
C THR A 151 -2.32 -17.35 12.42
N VAL A 152 -2.47 -16.28 11.66
CA VAL A 152 -3.21 -16.30 10.37
C VAL A 152 -2.62 -17.32 9.39
N TYR A 153 -1.34 -17.64 9.50
CA TYR A 153 -0.64 -18.60 8.63
C TYR A 153 -0.58 -20.02 9.22
N ALA A 154 -1.10 -20.27 10.42
CA ALA A 154 -0.90 -21.53 11.14
C ALA A 154 -1.44 -22.74 10.36
N VAL A 155 -2.63 -22.62 9.78
CA VAL A 155 -3.26 -23.73 9.02
C VAL A 155 -2.44 -24.08 7.78
N ASP A 156 -1.98 -23.11 7.02
CA ASP A 156 -1.21 -23.35 5.80
C ASP A 156 0.21 -23.81 6.12
N ALA A 157 0.80 -23.29 7.19
CA ALA A 157 2.10 -23.78 7.68
C ALA A 157 2.03 -25.25 8.10
N GLU A 158 0.94 -25.68 8.76
CA GLU A 158 0.76 -27.06 9.16
C GLU A 158 0.55 -27.99 7.95
N LYS A 159 -0.23 -27.58 6.96
CA LYS A 159 -0.36 -28.33 5.70
C LYS A 159 0.99 -28.55 5.03
N LEU A 160 1.82 -27.50 4.94
CA LEU A 160 3.16 -27.59 4.35
C LEU A 160 4.06 -28.55 5.14
N LYS A 161 4.07 -28.48 6.48
CA LYS A 161 4.84 -29.38 7.33
C LYS A 161 4.43 -30.82 7.13
N ASN A 162 3.14 -31.08 7.01
CA ASN A 162 2.63 -32.45 6.82
C ASN A 162 2.89 -32.99 5.41
N SER A 163 2.99 -32.10 4.41
CA SER A 163 3.27 -32.49 3.02
C SER A 163 4.77 -32.73 2.77
N TYR A 164 5.65 -32.07 3.52
CA TYR A 164 7.09 -32.09 3.29
C TYR A 164 7.86 -32.41 4.57
N ARG A 165 8.62 -33.51 4.55
CA ARG A 165 9.48 -33.88 5.67
C ARG A 165 10.59 -32.87 5.94
N LYS A 166 11.18 -32.30 4.87
CA LYS A 166 12.13 -31.21 4.88
C LYS A 166 11.77 -30.27 3.74
N LEU A 167 11.69 -28.98 4.01
CA LEU A 167 11.36 -27.97 3.02
C LEU A 167 12.52 -26.98 2.91
N VAL A 168 13.01 -26.79 1.68
CA VAL A 168 13.91 -25.70 1.31
C VAL A 168 13.17 -24.87 0.27
N LEU A 169 12.88 -23.62 0.60
CA LEU A 169 12.27 -22.68 -0.32
C LEU A 169 13.37 -21.86 -1.03
N VAL A 170 13.46 -22.03 -2.35
CA VAL A 170 14.29 -21.16 -3.19
C VAL A 170 13.41 -20.10 -3.80
N ASN A 171 13.57 -18.87 -3.32
CA ASN A 171 12.80 -17.74 -3.83
C ASN A 171 13.53 -17.11 -5.00
N THR A 172 12.89 -17.11 -6.17
CA THR A 172 13.47 -16.57 -7.41
C THR A 172 12.59 -15.47 -7.96
N ASN A 173 13.19 -14.55 -8.73
CA ASN A 173 12.46 -13.49 -9.42
C ASN A 173 12.60 -13.66 -10.95
N PHE A 174 11.78 -14.53 -11.52
CA PHE A 174 11.72 -14.77 -12.96
C PHE A 174 10.53 -14.08 -13.62
N THR A 175 10.24 -12.86 -13.24
CA THR A 175 9.06 -12.11 -13.71
C THR A 175 8.98 -12.03 -15.22
N ILE A 176 10.13 -11.93 -15.92
CA ILE A 176 10.21 -11.87 -17.38
C ILE A 176 9.82 -13.20 -18.01
N PHE A 177 10.18 -14.34 -17.39
CA PHE A 177 9.94 -15.67 -17.94
C PHE A 177 8.60 -16.29 -17.48
N ASN A 178 8.07 -15.85 -16.34
CA ASN A 178 6.79 -16.27 -15.80
C ASN A 178 5.77 -15.14 -15.90
N GLY A 179 5.65 -14.52 -17.07
CA GLY A 179 4.76 -13.40 -17.29
C GLY A 179 3.35 -13.68 -16.77
N TYR A 180 2.92 -12.87 -15.80
CA TYR A 180 1.59 -12.98 -15.20
C TYR A 180 0.46 -12.72 -16.22
N ILE A 181 0.80 -12.06 -17.32
CA ILE A 181 -0.10 -11.79 -18.45
C ILE A 181 0.39 -12.61 -19.63
N ALA A 182 -0.37 -13.63 -20.00
CA ALA A 182 -0.08 -14.43 -21.19
C ALA A 182 0.02 -13.52 -22.43
N GLY A 183 1.08 -13.66 -23.20
CA GLY A 183 1.32 -12.87 -24.40
C GLY A 183 2.04 -11.53 -24.22
N MET A 184 2.31 -11.08 -22.99
CA MET A 184 2.99 -9.79 -22.77
C MET A 184 4.44 -9.78 -23.27
N TYR A 185 5.07 -10.95 -23.40
CA TYR A 185 6.47 -11.10 -23.80
C TYR A 185 6.68 -11.93 -25.08
N ASP A 186 5.60 -12.30 -25.77
CA ASP A 186 5.67 -13.12 -27.00
C ASP A 186 6.46 -12.45 -28.14
N HIS A 187 6.81 -11.17 -28.02
CA HIS A 187 7.55 -10.39 -29.01
C HIS A 187 8.99 -10.06 -28.59
N MET A 188 9.46 -10.59 -27.45
CA MET A 188 10.82 -10.29 -26.96
C MET A 188 11.86 -11.38 -27.31
N PHE A 189 11.48 -12.44 -28.03
CA PHE A 189 12.37 -13.51 -28.51
C PHE A 189 12.16 -13.78 -29.98
#